data_19e9d9146f85bd197e3f5e47ca1c6230
#
_entry.id   19e9d9146f85bd197e3f5e47ca1c6230
#
_cell.length_a   1.000
_cell.length_b   1.000
_cell.length_c   1.000
_cell.angle_alpha   90.00
_cell.angle_beta   90.00
_cell.angle_gamma   90.00
#
_symmetry.space_group_name_H-M   'P 1'
#
loop_
_entity.id
_entity.type
_entity.pdbx_description
1 polymer ?
#
loop_
_entity_poly.entity_id
_entity_poly.type
_entity_poly.pdbx_seq_one_letter_code
_entity_poly.pdbx_strand_id
1 'polypeptide(L)'
;NVINLPLLSEKEEIHTENQETIIDFLFRYAQKVQVLLTTNQNGDIVITREDKFGNIGNATNELNGTNNNIISASFRDSTKDRFNIVEVFSQDTNEFHTEQASNQKGHATDNEIRSPRRKRVIFSNPTKTKFLNDYAKWFINIKKAKGKKYNIKLQGYYGKSLWRSNNLIKVKDDFTGLNGEFLIEGVSYSKSINGSFTDLIIVEKGSLGVDPSLFI
;
A
#
# COMPACT_ATOMS: atom_id res chain seq x y z
N ASN A 1 -17.57 -7.09 -6.76
CA ASN A 1 -17.48 -7.72 -5.45
C ASN A 1 -17.17 -6.66 -4.43
N VAL A 2 -18.21 -6.18 -3.74
CA VAL A 2 -18.05 -5.28 -2.59
C VAL A 2 -17.47 -6.14 -1.46
N ILE A 3 -16.20 -5.96 -1.14
CA ILE A 3 -15.64 -6.53 0.07
C ILE A 3 -16.35 -5.83 1.23
N ASN A 4 -16.92 -6.57 2.17
CA ASN A 4 -17.52 -6.01 3.38
C ASN A 4 -16.49 -5.13 4.08
N LEU A 5 -16.57 -3.83 3.85
CA LEU A 5 -15.83 -2.85 4.61
C LEU A 5 -16.55 -2.70 5.96
N PRO A 6 -15.85 -2.62 7.08
CA PRO A 6 -16.49 -2.26 8.31
C PRO A 6 -17.20 -0.92 8.10
N LEU A 7 -18.51 -0.91 8.28
CA LEU A 7 -19.29 0.31 8.26
C LEU A 7 -18.69 1.26 9.28
N LEU A 8 -18.31 2.45 8.84
CA LEU A 8 -18.00 3.53 9.77
C LEU A 8 -19.23 3.71 10.63
N SER A 9 -19.07 3.52 11.93
CA SER A 9 -20.19 3.53 12.91
C SER A 9 -20.78 4.92 13.14
N GLU A 10 -20.23 5.94 12.50
CA GLU A 10 -20.70 7.32 12.56
C GLU A 10 -20.82 7.85 11.13
N LYS A 11 -21.99 8.39 10.81
CA LYS A 11 -22.25 9.14 9.59
C LYS A 11 -21.47 10.46 9.68
N GLU A 12 -20.21 10.46 9.27
CA GLU A 12 -19.54 11.71 8.97
C GLU A 12 -20.10 12.23 7.65
N GLU A 13 -20.67 13.42 7.67
CA GLU A 13 -20.96 14.16 6.44
C GLU A 13 -19.64 14.60 5.84
N ILE A 14 -19.36 14.10 4.64
CA ILE A 14 -18.12 14.35 3.93
C ILE A 14 -18.45 15.23 2.73
N HIS A 15 -17.85 16.40 2.70
CA HIS A 15 -18.01 17.37 1.62
C HIS A 15 -16.82 17.34 0.67
N THR A 16 -17.09 17.57 -0.61
CA THR A 16 -16.04 17.81 -1.60
C THR A 16 -15.40 19.18 -1.36
N GLU A 17 -14.09 19.27 -1.60
CA GLU A 17 -13.36 20.53 -1.56
C GLU A 17 -13.54 21.31 -2.87
N ASN A 18 -13.38 22.63 -2.84
CA ASN A 18 -13.47 23.44 -4.04
C ASN A 18 -12.44 23.01 -5.08
N GLN A 19 -12.89 22.78 -6.32
CA GLN A 19 -12.08 22.32 -7.45
C GLN A 19 -11.56 20.86 -7.32
N GLU A 20 -12.04 20.10 -6.36
CA GLU A 20 -11.70 18.69 -6.20
C GLU A 20 -12.43 17.85 -7.27
N THR A 21 -11.71 16.97 -7.96
CA THR A 21 -12.35 16.01 -8.87
C THR A 21 -13.00 14.87 -8.06
N ILE A 22 -13.98 14.19 -8.66
CA ILE A 22 -14.61 13.01 -8.02
C ILE A 22 -13.57 11.95 -7.63
N ILE A 23 -12.56 11.75 -8.45
CA ILE A 23 -11.52 10.75 -8.19
C ILE A 23 -10.62 11.18 -7.03
N ASP A 24 -10.27 12.46 -6.92
CA ASP A 24 -9.46 12.98 -5.82
C ASP A 24 -10.22 12.87 -4.49
N PHE A 25 -11.52 13.18 -4.50
CA PHE A 25 -12.40 12.97 -3.36
C PHE A 25 -12.42 11.52 -2.92
N LEU A 26 -12.60 10.57 -3.86
CA LEU A 26 -12.60 9.15 -3.56
C LEU A 26 -11.25 8.68 -3.02
N PHE A 27 -10.12 9.15 -3.56
CA PHE A 27 -8.80 8.84 -3.03
C PHE A 27 -8.59 9.38 -1.63
N ARG A 28 -8.97 10.63 -1.38
CA ARG A 28 -8.87 11.25 -0.06
C ARG A 28 -9.71 10.50 0.98
N TYR A 29 -10.90 10.08 0.60
CA TYR A 29 -11.74 9.28 1.47
C TYR A 29 -11.20 7.86 1.70
N ALA A 30 -10.73 7.20 0.65
CA ALA A 30 -10.10 5.88 0.74
C ALA A 30 -8.89 5.90 1.70
N GLN A 31 -8.11 6.98 1.68
CA GLN A 31 -6.99 7.16 2.61
C GLN A 31 -7.45 7.28 4.07
N LYS A 32 -8.54 8.01 4.32
CA LYS A 32 -9.11 8.13 5.68
C LYS A 32 -9.58 6.79 6.25
N VAL A 33 -10.22 5.97 5.42
CA VAL A 33 -10.73 4.65 5.82
C VAL A 33 -9.72 3.51 5.57
N GLN A 34 -8.51 3.87 5.15
CA GLN A 34 -7.37 2.96 4.98
C GLN A 34 -7.66 1.79 4.04
N VAL A 35 -8.28 2.08 2.91
CA VAL A 35 -8.53 1.12 1.83
C VAL A 35 -7.76 1.51 0.58
N LEU A 36 -7.53 0.52 -0.28
CA LEU A 36 -6.94 0.72 -1.60
C LEU A 36 -8.05 0.99 -2.62
N LEU A 37 -7.88 2.04 -3.40
CA LEU A 37 -8.70 2.33 -4.57
C LEU A 37 -7.90 1.98 -5.81
N THR A 38 -8.41 1.09 -6.64
CA THR A 38 -7.78 0.64 -7.87
C THR A 38 -8.81 0.44 -8.96
N THR A 39 -8.39 0.07 -10.16
CA THR A 39 -9.27 -0.28 -11.26
C THR A 39 -9.03 -1.73 -11.68
N ASN A 40 -10.10 -2.39 -12.12
CA ASN A 40 -9.98 -3.69 -12.73
C ASN A 40 -9.70 -3.56 -14.25
N GLN A 41 -9.57 -4.70 -14.94
CA GLN A 41 -9.31 -4.77 -16.37
C GLN A 41 -10.45 -4.20 -17.26
N ASN A 42 -11.63 -4.03 -16.70
CA ASN A 42 -12.80 -3.46 -17.40
C ASN A 42 -12.94 -1.95 -17.18
N GLY A 43 -12.05 -1.36 -16.36
CA GLY A 43 -12.12 0.04 -15.97
C GLY A 43 -13.03 0.33 -14.77
N ASP A 44 -13.62 -0.71 -14.13
CA ASP A 44 -14.44 -0.50 -12.94
C ASP A 44 -13.57 -0.12 -11.74
N ILE A 45 -14.07 0.80 -10.92
CA ILE A 45 -13.41 1.17 -9.66
C ILE A 45 -13.58 0.03 -8.66
N VAL A 46 -12.47 -0.41 -8.09
CA VAL A 46 -12.43 -1.47 -7.09
C VAL A 46 -11.90 -0.90 -5.77
N ILE A 47 -12.72 -1.01 -4.72
CA ILE A 47 -12.31 -0.70 -3.35
C ILE A 47 -11.89 -2.02 -2.71
N THR A 48 -10.66 -2.10 -2.24
CA THR A 48 -10.09 -3.35 -1.73
C THR A 48 -9.09 -3.09 -0.59
N ARG A 49 -8.51 -4.16 -0.07
CA ARG A 49 -7.38 -4.13 0.84
C ARG A 49 -6.24 -4.94 0.28
N GLU A 50 -5.06 -4.76 0.84
CA GLU A 50 -3.89 -5.52 0.45
C GLU A 50 -4.12 -7.03 0.58
N ASP A 51 -3.49 -7.79 -0.31
CA ASP A 51 -3.39 -9.25 -0.36
C ASP A 51 -4.73 -10.05 -0.37
N LYS A 52 -5.84 -9.41 -0.68
CA LYS A 52 -7.15 -10.08 -0.70
C LYS A 52 -7.30 -11.14 -1.80
N PHE A 53 -6.47 -11.09 -2.82
CA PHE A 53 -6.55 -11.99 -3.96
C PHE A 53 -5.59 -13.20 -3.88
N GLY A 54 -4.73 -13.25 -2.85
CA GLY A 54 -3.83 -14.37 -2.59
C GLY A 54 -2.65 -14.49 -3.56
N ASN A 55 -1.90 -15.59 -3.42
CA ASN A 55 -0.70 -15.86 -4.21
C ASN A 55 -1.07 -16.45 -5.58
N ILE A 56 -0.60 -15.82 -6.66
CA ILE A 56 -0.89 -16.19 -8.05
C ILE A 56 0.29 -16.82 -8.79
N GLY A 57 1.44 -16.96 -8.16
CA GLY A 57 2.58 -17.63 -8.80
C GLY A 57 3.91 -17.38 -8.12
N ASN A 58 4.93 -17.93 -8.73
CA ASN A 58 6.31 -17.81 -8.27
C ASN A 58 7.16 -17.15 -9.35
N ALA A 59 8.10 -16.32 -8.92
CA ALA A 59 9.17 -15.78 -9.74
C ALA A 59 10.50 -16.33 -9.20
N THR A 60 11.26 -17.01 -10.04
CA THR A 60 12.47 -17.73 -9.62
C THR A 60 13.65 -17.40 -10.53
N ASN A 61 14.82 -17.23 -9.89
CA ASN A 61 16.11 -17.09 -10.53
C ASN A 61 17.18 -17.73 -9.62
N GLU A 62 17.15 -19.04 -9.57
CA GLU A 62 18.03 -19.85 -8.72
C GLU A 62 19.27 -20.28 -9.50
N LEU A 63 20.45 -20.23 -8.86
CA LEU A 63 21.73 -20.53 -9.49
C LEU A 63 21.77 -21.93 -10.15
N ASN A 64 21.11 -22.92 -9.56
CA ASN A 64 20.99 -24.27 -10.07
C ASN A 64 19.53 -24.66 -10.36
N GLY A 65 18.66 -23.67 -10.55
CA GLY A 65 17.23 -23.88 -10.78
C GLY A 65 16.94 -24.27 -12.24
N THR A 66 16.00 -25.19 -12.42
CA THR A 66 15.53 -25.62 -13.76
C THR A 66 14.31 -24.85 -14.24
N ASN A 67 13.62 -24.14 -13.34
CA ASN A 67 12.37 -23.44 -13.61
C ASN A 67 12.49 -21.92 -13.44
N ASN A 68 13.64 -21.37 -13.81
CA ASN A 68 13.87 -19.91 -13.76
C ASN A 68 12.98 -19.21 -14.78
N ASN A 69 12.23 -18.20 -14.33
CA ASN A 69 11.36 -17.39 -15.17
C ASN A 69 11.64 -15.88 -15.06
N ILE A 70 12.55 -15.47 -14.16
CA ILE A 70 13.03 -14.09 -14.09
C ILE A 70 14.09 -13.90 -15.17
N ILE A 71 13.85 -12.91 -16.05
CA ILE A 71 14.80 -12.50 -17.09
C ILE A 71 15.74 -11.41 -16.58
N SER A 72 15.17 -10.46 -15.86
CA SER A 72 15.92 -9.40 -15.21
C SER A 72 15.21 -8.93 -13.94
N ALA A 73 16.00 -8.50 -12.97
CA ALA A 73 15.50 -7.90 -11.74
C ALA A 73 16.32 -6.66 -11.41
N SER A 74 15.65 -5.63 -10.90
CA SER A 74 16.32 -4.43 -10.39
C SER A 74 15.64 -3.98 -9.10
N PHE A 75 16.44 -3.44 -8.19
CA PHE A 75 15.98 -2.97 -6.89
C PHE A 75 16.26 -1.48 -6.73
N ARG A 76 15.29 -0.77 -6.20
CA ARG A 76 15.44 0.62 -5.77
C ARG A 76 15.08 0.71 -4.30
N ASP A 77 16.00 1.23 -3.48
CA ASP A 77 15.76 1.63 -2.10
C ASP A 77 16.05 3.11 -1.93
N SER A 78 15.04 3.88 -1.53
CA SER A 78 15.13 5.31 -1.31
C SER A 78 14.49 5.67 0.03
N THR A 79 15.28 6.26 0.89
CA THR A 79 14.82 6.76 2.19
C THR A 79 14.42 8.24 2.16
N LYS A 80 14.42 8.88 0.97
CA LYS A 80 14.20 10.33 0.82
C LYS A 80 12.92 10.82 1.50
N ASP A 81 11.81 10.12 1.28
CA ASP A 81 10.48 10.51 1.76
C ASP A 81 9.99 9.64 2.94
N ARG A 82 10.89 8.88 3.56
CA ARG A 82 10.61 8.06 4.74
C ARG A 82 10.95 8.83 6.02
N PHE A 83 10.18 8.57 7.08
CA PHE A 83 10.30 9.23 8.37
C PHE A 83 10.49 8.20 9.47
N ASN A 84 11.38 8.50 10.42
CA ASN A 84 11.60 7.66 11.60
C ASN A 84 10.38 7.66 12.54
N ILE A 85 9.76 8.84 12.72
CA ILE A 85 8.58 9.00 13.58
C ILE A 85 7.52 9.78 12.79
N VAL A 86 6.32 9.24 12.76
CA VAL A 86 5.11 9.93 12.28
C VAL A 86 4.18 10.15 13.46
N GLU A 87 3.86 11.40 13.72
CA GLU A 87 2.93 11.86 14.74
C GLU A 87 1.70 12.42 14.06
N VAL A 88 0.53 11.92 14.45
CA VAL A 88 -0.76 12.34 13.89
C VAL A 88 -1.59 12.97 15.01
N PHE A 89 -2.06 14.16 14.78
CA PHE A 89 -2.85 14.93 15.74
C PHE A 89 -4.25 15.12 15.20
N SER A 90 -5.23 15.08 16.09
CA SER A 90 -6.59 15.53 15.82
C SER A 90 -6.78 16.91 16.42
N GLN A 91 -7.33 17.85 15.65
CA GLN A 91 -7.64 19.18 16.10
C GLN A 91 -9.16 19.35 16.17
N ASP A 92 -9.68 19.72 17.35
CA ASP A 92 -11.07 20.12 17.50
C ASP A 92 -11.15 21.62 17.26
N THR A 93 -11.95 22.02 16.28
CA THR A 93 -12.17 23.43 15.96
C THR A 93 -13.35 24.04 16.76
N ASN A 94 -14.07 23.23 17.52
CA ASN A 94 -15.18 23.71 18.36
C ASN A 94 -14.67 24.12 19.73
N GLU A 95 -14.48 25.42 19.92
CA GLU A 95 -14.02 26.06 21.17
C GLU A 95 -14.89 25.80 22.41
N PHE A 96 -16.03 25.10 22.28
CA PHE A 96 -17.03 24.96 23.35
C PHE A 96 -17.12 23.58 24.00
N HIS A 97 -16.34 22.59 23.60
CA HIS A 97 -16.45 21.24 24.15
C HIS A 97 -15.15 20.71 24.77
N THR A 98 -15.18 20.67 26.09
CA THR A 98 -14.35 19.90 27.05
C THR A 98 -12.91 19.56 26.63
N GLU A 99 -11.99 19.98 27.46
CA GLU A 99 -10.52 19.78 27.38
C GLU A 99 -10.02 18.37 27.02
N GLN A 100 -10.90 17.37 26.98
CA GLN A 100 -10.52 15.96 26.72
C GLN A 100 -10.50 15.57 25.24
N ALA A 101 -11.17 16.30 24.34
CA ALA A 101 -11.21 15.95 22.91
C ALA A 101 -10.13 16.63 22.06
N SER A 102 -9.55 17.71 22.54
CA SER A 102 -8.75 18.64 21.72
C SER A 102 -7.30 18.20 21.41
N ASN A 103 -6.76 17.16 22.04
CA ASN A 103 -5.35 16.78 21.90
C ASN A 103 -5.11 15.29 21.73
N GLN A 104 -5.96 14.59 21.00
CA GLN A 104 -5.69 13.18 20.72
C GLN A 104 -4.50 13.06 19.74
N LYS A 105 -3.59 12.13 20.07
CA LYS A 105 -2.37 11.90 19.35
C LYS A 105 -2.21 10.42 19.02
N GLY A 106 -1.88 10.14 17.77
CA GLY A 106 -1.40 8.84 17.33
C GLY A 106 0.06 8.93 16.89
N HIS A 107 0.79 7.82 16.96
CA HIS A 107 2.15 7.76 16.46
C HIS A 107 2.51 6.38 15.90
N ALA A 108 3.50 6.37 15.01
CA ALA A 108 4.17 5.17 14.55
C ALA A 108 5.65 5.44 14.28
N THR A 109 6.46 4.39 14.29
CA THR A 109 7.92 4.46 14.10
C THR A 109 8.37 3.54 12.97
N ASP A 110 9.34 4.01 12.18
CA ASP A 110 10.10 3.21 11.22
C ASP A 110 11.54 3.09 11.72
N ASN A 111 11.87 1.93 12.27
CA ASN A 111 13.18 1.68 12.88
C ASN A 111 14.31 1.51 11.85
N GLU A 112 13.98 1.36 10.56
CA GLU A 112 14.98 1.31 9.48
C GLU A 112 15.55 2.70 9.16
N ILE A 113 14.85 3.75 9.57
CA ILE A 113 15.26 5.14 9.30
C ILE A 113 15.97 5.74 10.51
N ARG A 114 17.16 6.29 10.26
CA ARG A 114 17.92 6.96 11.32
C ARG A 114 17.20 8.21 11.84
N SER A 115 17.22 8.39 13.15
CA SER A 115 16.72 9.58 13.85
C SER A 115 17.61 10.82 13.53
N PRO A 116 17.05 12.06 13.57
CA PRO A 116 15.65 12.40 13.80
C PRO A 116 14.95 12.85 12.53
N ARG A 117 14.17 11.98 11.93
CA ARG A 117 13.33 12.35 10.77
C ARG A 117 11.87 12.24 11.18
N ARG A 118 11.31 13.36 11.69
CA ARG A 118 9.92 13.40 12.17
C ARG A 118 8.99 14.02 11.14
N LYS A 119 7.77 13.49 11.07
CA LYS A 119 6.64 14.04 10.30
C LYS A 119 5.46 14.24 11.23
N ARG A 120 4.84 15.43 11.16
CA ARG A 120 3.56 15.72 11.81
C ARG A 120 2.46 15.79 10.76
N VAL A 121 1.33 15.16 11.07
CA VAL A 121 0.10 15.22 10.27
C VAL A 121 -1.00 15.70 11.19
N ILE A 122 -1.83 16.63 10.74
CA ILE A 122 -2.93 17.19 11.52
C ILE A 122 -4.24 16.87 10.79
N PHE A 123 -5.18 16.25 11.51
CA PHE A 123 -6.56 16.09 11.05
C PHE A 123 -7.40 17.24 11.58
N SER A 124 -8.21 17.84 10.70
CA SER A 124 -9.07 18.97 11.02
C SER A 124 -10.30 18.57 11.85
N ASN A 125 -10.62 17.26 11.90
CA ASN A 125 -11.80 16.76 12.58
C ASN A 125 -11.40 15.96 13.84
N PRO A 126 -12.23 16.01 14.90
CA PRO A 126 -12.01 15.18 16.09
C PRO A 126 -12.01 13.71 15.72
N THR A 127 -10.99 12.99 16.13
CA THR A 127 -10.80 11.60 15.72
C THR A 127 -10.24 10.77 16.85
N LYS A 128 -10.71 9.52 16.99
CA LYS A 128 -10.29 8.60 18.07
C LYS A 128 -8.79 8.26 17.95
N THR A 129 -8.10 8.20 19.08
CA THR A 129 -6.66 7.87 19.16
C THR A 129 -6.29 6.57 18.42
N LYS A 130 -7.17 5.56 18.45
CA LYS A 130 -6.96 4.31 17.70
C LYS A 130 -6.79 4.57 16.22
N PHE A 131 -7.69 5.34 15.60
CA PHE A 131 -7.61 5.69 14.19
C PHE A 131 -6.33 6.47 13.87
N LEU A 132 -5.92 7.41 14.73
CA LEU A 132 -4.70 8.19 14.53
C LEU A 132 -3.45 7.30 14.52
N ASN A 133 -3.39 6.29 15.41
CA ASN A 133 -2.30 5.30 15.42
C ASN A 133 -2.29 4.43 14.15
N ASP A 134 -3.46 3.97 13.72
CA ASP A 134 -3.59 3.13 12.53
C ASP A 134 -3.22 3.92 11.26
N TYR A 135 -3.64 5.18 11.19
CA TYR A 135 -3.23 6.08 10.10
C TYR A 135 -1.71 6.33 10.10
N ALA A 136 -1.09 6.53 11.27
CA ALA A 136 0.35 6.73 11.35
C ALA A 136 1.12 5.50 10.82
N LYS A 137 0.69 4.29 11.17
CA LYS A 137 1.25 3.03 10.65
C LYS A 137 1.06 2.92 9.15
N TRP A 138 -0.15 3.16 8.67
CA TRP A 138 -0.45 3.12 7.23
C TRP A 138 0.39 4.12 6.44
N PHE A 139 0.56 5.34 6.96
CA PHE A 139 1.40 6.36 6.34
C PHE A 139 2.87 5.90 6.20
N ILE A 140 3.43 5.31 7.26
CA ILE A 140 4.79 4.74 7.22
C ILE A 140 4.88 3.63 6.16
N ASN A 141 3.92 2.70 6.14
CA ASN A 141 3.92 1.57 5.21
C ASN A 141 3.85 2.04 3.75
N ILE A 142 2.99 3.02 3.44
CA ILE A 142 2.92 3.61 2.09
C ILE A 142 4.25 4.27 1.69
N LYS A 143 4.89 5.01 2.61
CA LYS A 143 6.18 5.64 2.33
C LYS A 143 7.29 4.61 2.14
N LYS A 144 7.26 3.51 2.91
CA LYS A 144 8.16 2.38 2.74
C LYS A 144 7.96 1.72 1.37
N ALA A 145 6.73 1.43 0.97
CA ALA A 145 6.41 0.86 -0.34
C ALA A 145 6.89 1.73 -1.49
N LYS A 146 6.67 3.03 -1.40
CA LYS A 146 7.15 3.99 -2.41
C LYS A 146 8.68 4.10 -2.46
N GLY A 147 9.36 3.86 -1.33
CA GLY A 147 10.81 3.88 -1.23
C GLY A 147 11.48 2.60 -1.72
N LYS A 148 10.93 1.45 -1.36
CA LYS A 148 11.46 0.13 -1.70
C LYS A 148 10.64 -0.51 -2.81
N LYS A 149 11.18 -0.51 -4.02
CA LYS A 149 10.53 -1.12 -5.18
C LYS A 149 11.46 -2.09 -5.87
N TYR A 150 10.92 -3.24 -6.24
CA TYR A 150 11.59 -4.22 -7.06
C TYR A 150 10.87 -4.28 -8.41
N ASN A 151 11.64 -4.14 -9.49
CA ASN A 151 11.11 -4.34 -10.83
C ASN A 151 11.64 -5.68 -11.33
N ILE A 152 10.75 -6.57 -11.69
CA ILE A 152 11.07 -7.93 -12.14
C ILE A 152 10.45 -8.13 -13.51
N LYS A 153 11.28 -8.55 -14.49
CA LYS A 153 10.82 -8.96 -15.80
C LYS A 153 10.74 -10.47 -15.87
N LEU A 154 9.56 -10.99 -16.15
CA LEU A 154 9.26 -12.40 -16.27
C LEU A 154 9.06 -12.81 -17.73
N GLN A 155 9.37 -14.07 -18.02
CA GLN A 155 9.01 -14.71 -19.28
C GLN A 155 7.53 -15.14 -19.21
N GLY A 156 6.76 -14.83 -20.25
CA GLY A 156 5.34 -15.17 -20.34
C GLY A 156 4.42 -14.22 -19.55
N TYR A 157 3.13 -14.56 -19.55
CA TYR A 157 2.07 -13.75 -18.93
C TYR A 157 1.46 -14.38 -17.68
N TYR A 158 1.76 -15.63 -17.41
CA TYR A 158 1.09 -16.43 -16.40
C TYR A 158 2.05 -17.01 -15.36
N GLY A 159 1.62 -16.92 -14.09
CA GLY A 159 2.03 -17.85 -13.06
C GLY A 159 1.02 -18.99 -12.98
N LYS A 160 0.31 -19.13 -11.86
CA LYS A 160 -0.88 -20.00 -11.75
C LYS A 160 -2.09 -19.43 -12.50
N SER A 161 -2.14 -18.12 -12.62
CA SER A 161 -3.11 -17.34 -13.37
C SER A 161 -2.42 -16.12 -13.97
N LEU A 162 -3.14 -15.31 -14.75
CA LEU A 162 -2.64 -14.05 -15.27
C LEU A 162 -2.18 -13.15 -14.12
N TRP A 163 -0.97 -12.60 -14.21
CA TRP A 163 -0.44 -11.67 -13.21
C TRP A 163 -1.36 -10.46 -13.05
N ARG A 164 -1.63 -10.04 -11.83
CA ARG A 164 -2.52 -8.89 -11.55
C ARG A 164 -2.01 -8.14 -10.34
N SER A 165 -2.26 -6.83 -10.32
CA SER A 165 -2.01 -6.00 -9.14
C SER A 165 -2.82 -6.46 -7.94
N ASN A 166 -2.34 -6.14 -6.75
CA ASN A 166 -2.90 -6.53 -5.46
C ASN A 166 -2.98 -8.05 -5.20
N ASN A 167 -2.23 -8.84 -5.97
CA ASN A 167 -1.98 -10.26 -5.69
C ASN A 167 -0.60 -10.45 -5.08
N LEU A 168 -0.41 -11.56 -4.41
CA LEU A 168 0.88 -11.95 -3.87
C LEU A 168 1.66 -12.77 -4.88
N ILE A 169 2.97 -12.59 -4.87
CA ILE A 169 3.94 -13.37 -5.62
C ILE A 169 5.04 -13.86 -4.68
N LYS A 170 5.41 -15.11 -4.78
CA LYS A 170 6.59 -15.64 -4.09
C LYS A 170 7.80 -15.47 -5.00
N VAL A 171 8.82 -14.78 -4.52
CA VAL A 171 10.06 -14.52 -5.26
C VAL A 171 11.20 -15.28 -4.60
N LYS A 172 12.05 -15.89 -5.42
CA LYS A 172 13.33 -16.43 -5.02
C LYS A 172 14.36 -16.09 -6.09
N ASP A 173 15.22 -15.15 -5.79
CA ASP A 173 16.27 -14.67 -6.70
C ASP A 173 17.61 -14.66 -5.97
N ASP A 174 18.45 -15.65 -6.28
CA ASP A 174 19.77 -15.82 -5.65
C ASP A 174 20.74 -14.69 -6.03
N PHE A 175 20.54 -14.01 -7.16
CA PHE A 175 21.44 -12.94 -7.62
C PHE A 175 21.19 -11.61 -6.91
N THR A 176 19.95 -11.28 -6.64
CA THR A 176 19.60 -10.06 -5.88
C THR A 176 19.46 -10.32 -4.38
N GLY A 177 19.45 -11.57 -3.95
CA GLY A 177 19.18 -11.98 -2.57
C GLY A 177 17.73 -11.82 -2.16
N LEU A 178 16.82 -11.59 -3.12
CA LEU A 178 15.41 -11.41 -2.86
C LEU A 178 14.74 -12.77 -2.63
N ASN A 179 14.24 -12.98 -1.43
CA ASN A 179 13.56 -14.22 -1.07
C ASN A 179 12.39 -13.93 -0.13
N GLY A 180 11.17 -14.23 -0.57
CA GLY A 180 9.99 -13.98 0.24
C GLY A 180 8.71 -13.87 -0.56
N GLU A 181 7.66 -13.44 0.12
CA GLU A 181 6.36 -13.16 -0.47
C GLU A 181 6.16 -11.65 -0.56
N PHE A 182 5.84 -11.18 -1.75
CA PHE A 182 5.72 -9.77 -2.09
C PHE A 182 4.35 -9.47 -2.68
N LEU A 183 3.95 -8.20 -2.58
CA LEU A 183 2.74 -7.69 -3.20
C LEU A 183 3.05 -7.15 -4.59
N ILE A 184 2.23 -7.48 -5.58
CA ILE A 184 2.30 -6.89 -6.91
C ILE A 184 1.59 -5.52 -6.88
N GLU A 185 2.36 -4.45 -6.99
CA GLU A 185 1.84 -3.08 -7.10
C GLU A 185 1.40 -2.77 -8.53
N GLY A 186 2.19 -3.16 -9.52
CA GLY A 186 1.93 -2.88 -10.91
C GLY A 186 2.31 -4.02 -11.85
N VAL A 187 1.61 -4.12 -12.96
CA VAL A 187 1.82 -5.14 -14.00
C VAL A 187 1.77 -4.49 -15.36
N SER A 188 2.74 -4.81 -16.20
CA SER A 188 2.75 -4.43 -17.61
C SER A 188 3.06 -5.64 -18.48
N TYR A 189 2.28 -5.84 -19.52
CA TYR A 189 2.47 -6.94 -20.46
C TYR A 189 3.03 -6.43 -21.76
N SER A 190 4.03 -7.13 -22.29
CA SER A 190 4.63 -6.81 -23.58
C SER A 190 4.78 -8.05 -24.44
N LYS A 191 4.59 -7.90 -25.74
CA LYS A 191 4.81 -8.93 -26.75
C LYS A 191 5.69 -8.37 -27.84
N SER A 192 6.75 -9.11 -28.18
CA SER A 192 7.66 -8.76 -29.25
C SER A 192 8.00 -9.99 -30.07
N ILE A 193 8.85 -9.83 -31.11
CA ILE A 193 9.39 -10.94 -31.88
C ILE A 193 10.17 -11.93 -31.00
N ASN A 194 10.73 -11.46 -29.87
CA ASN A 194 11.51 -12.27 -28.95
C ASN A 194 10.66 -12.99 -27.89
N GLY A 195 9.35 -12.87 -27.96
CA GLY A 195 8.43 -13.55 -27.03
C GLY A 195 7.49 -12.62 -26.28
N SER A 196 6.85 -13.20 -25.29
CA SER A 196 5.91 -12.53 -24.38
C SER A 196 6.55 -12.31 -23.02
N PHE A 197 6.38 -11.14 -22.47
CA PHE A 197 7.01 -10.74 -21.20
C PHE A 197 6.03 -10.03 -20.29
N THR A 198 6.27 -10.15 -18.99
CA THR A 198 5.57 -9.38 -17.97
C THR A 198 6.56 -8.62 -17.11
N ASP A 199 6.40 -7.32 -17.04
CA ASP A 199 7.12 -6.47 -16.12
C ASP A 199 6.27 -6.24 -14.87
N LEU A 200 6.78 -6.65 -13.71
CA LEU A 200 6.13 -6.52 -12.41
C LEU A 200 6.85 -5.48 -11.56
N ILE A 201 6.06 -4.62 -10.94
CA ILE A 201 6.52 -3.78 -9.83
C ILE A 201 6.01 -4.45 -8.57
N ILE A 202 6.93 -4.89 -7.71
CA ILE A 202 6.57 -5.53 -6.44
C ILE A 202 7.11 -4.75 -5.25
N VAL A 203 6.39 -4.84 -4.15
CA VAL A 203 6.68 -4.18 -2.87
C VAL A 203 6.57 -5.19 -1.73
N GLU A 204 7.10 -4.83 -0.56
CA GLU A 204 6.96 -5.68 0.62
C GLU A 204 5.49 -5.88 0.99
N LYS A 205 5.12 -7.10 1.38
CA LYS A 205 3.80 -7.41 1.92
C LYS A 205 3.54 -6.59 3.18
N GLY A 206 2.33 -6.08 3.33
CA GLY A 206 1.97 -5.16 4.42
C GLY A 206 2.30 -3.70 4.15
N SER A 207 2.83 -3.38 2.95
CA SER A 207 3.28 -2.03 2.62
C SER A 207 2.18 -1.09 2.14
N LEU A 208 1.09 -1.61 1.62
CA LEU A 208 -0.01 -0.80 1.07
C LEU A 208 -1.28 -0.85 1.91
N GLY A 209 -1.38 -1.79 2.84
CA GLY A 209 -2.55 -2.00 3.66
C GLY A 209 -2.32 -1.83 5.16
N VAL A 210 -3.41 -1.75 5.89
CA VAL A 210 -3.42 -1.88 7.35
C VAL A 210 -3.83 -3.31 7.68
N ASP A 211 -3.22 -3.89 8.71
CA ASP A 211 -3.58 -5.22 9.17
C ASP A 211 -5.10 -5.29 9.47
N PRO A 212 -5.87 -6.14 8.76
CA PRO A 212 -7.31 -6.24 8.95
C PRO A 212 -7.70 -6.64 10.38
N SER A 213 -6.80 -7.28 11.13
CA SER A 213 -7.04 -7.68 12.52
C SER A 213 -7.22 -6.49 13.48
N LEU A 214 -6.84 -5.28 13.04
CA LEU A 214 -7.02 -4.05 13.82
C LEU A 214 -8.46 -3.50 13.80
N PHE A 215 -9.35 -4.11 13.02
CA PHE A 215 -10.73 -3.67 12.83
C PHE A 215 -11.78 -4.66 13.37
N ILE A 216 -11.35 -5.69 14.11
CA ILE A 216 -12.20 -6.68 14.78
C ILE A 216 -12.47 -6.27 16.22
#